data_c216037187e7ba5b3d56343b86de7bfd
#
_entry.id   c216037187e7ba5b3d56343b86de7bfd
#
_cell.length_a   1.000
_cell.length_b   1.000
_cell.length_c   1.000
_cell.angle_alpha   90.00
_cell.angle_beta   90.00
_cell.angle_gamma   90.00
#
_symmetry.space_group_name_H-M   'P 1'
#
loop_
_entity.id
_entity.type
_entity.pdbx_description
1 polymer ?
#
loop_
_entity_poly.entity_id
_entity_poly.type
_entity_poly.pdbx_seq_one_letter_code
_entity_poly.pdbx_strand_id
1 'polypeptide(L)'
;MERRKDKYLSDSDIVRIVETYSDMLLRIALNRVKSIAAAEDIVQSVFERLMTRRPIFESREHEKAWLIRTAVNLCLTDLRKQSRHGELPLDENIAGAYGDESFEVIDAVQTLPVQDRYAVYLYYYEGYGVKDIGQLLKEPEGTVSSRLSRARKKLKTLLEGGNHGRQIQQRL
;
A
#
# COMPACT_ATOMS: atom_id res chain seq x y z
N MET A 1 -10.18 0.41 41.61
CA MET A 1 -10.62 -0.76 40.85
C MET A 1 -10.12 -0.58 39.43
N GLU A 2 -8.88 -1.03 39.15
CA GLU A 2 -8.23 -0.93 37.86
C GLU A 2 -8.97 -1.87 36.89
N ARG A 3 -9.54 -1.29 35.83
CA ARG A 3 -10.05 -2.11 34.72
C ARG A 3 -8.88 -2.91 34.16
N ARG A 4 -8.92 -4.23 34.26
CA ARG A 4 -8.09 -5.13 33.47
C ARG A 4 -8.22 -4.66 32.02
N LYS A 5 -7.15 -4.11 31.43
CA LYS A 5 -7.08 -3.87 29.99
C LYS A 5 -7.33 -5.20 29.35
N ASP A 6 -8.44 -5.32 28.63
CA ASP A 6 -8.76 -6.51 27.88
C ASP A 6 -7.58 -6.80 26.95
N LYS A 7 -7.03 -8.00 27.06
CA LYS A 7 -5.81 -8.46 26.42
C LYS A 7 -5.99 -8.69 24.91
N TYR A 8 -7.18 -8.38 24.37
CA TYR A 8 -7.56 -8.64 23.00
C TYR A 8 -8.29 -7.44 22.40
N LEU A 9 -8.21 -7.29 21.06
CA LEU A 9 -9.02 -6.31 20.33
C LEU A 9 -10.51 -6.53 20.59
N SER A 10 -11.20 -5.48 21.01
CA SER A 10 -12.66 -5.46 21.11
C SER A 10 -13.30 -5.34 19.72
N ASP A 11 -14.59 -5.64 19.62
CA ASP A 11 -15.31 -5.45 18.36
C ASP A 11 -15.37 -3.97 17.96
N SER A 12 -15.45 -3.04 18.93
CA SER A 12 -15.35 -1.60 18.66
C SER A 12 -13.99 -1.16 18.15
N ASP A 13 -12.89 -1.80 18.58
CA ASP A 13 -11.57 -1.55 18.01
C ASP A 13 -11.49 -2.04 16.55
N ILE A 14 -12.10 -3.18 16.26
CA ILE A 14 -12.15 -3.71 14.89
C ILE A 14 -12.90 -2.75 13.97
N VAL A 15 -14.09 -2.27 14.38
CA VAL A 15 -14.87 -1.30 13.60
C VAL A 15 -14.04 -0.05 13.31
N ARG A 16 -13.44 0.53 14.34
CA ARG A 16 -12.56 1.69 14.19
C ARG A 16 -11.39 1.44 13.24
N ILE A 17 -10.75 0.27 13.34
CA ILE A 17 -9.63 -0.10 12.45
C ILE A 17 -10.10 -0.18 11.00
N VAL A 18 -11.25 -0.80 10.76
CA VAL A 18 -11.84 -0.89 9.43
C VAL A 18 -12.10 0.51 8.87
N GLU A 19 -12.79 1.37 9.61
CA GLU A 19 -13.11 2.74 9.19
C GLU A 19 -11.85 3.58 8.95
N THR A 20 -10.81 3.41 9.77
CA THR A 20 -9.58 4.22 9.69
C THR A 20 -8.68 3.81 8.54
N TYR A 21 -8.59 2.51 8.21
CA TYR A 21 -7.51 2.00 7.35
C TYR A 21 -7.98 1.38 6.03
N SER A 22 -9.29 1.32 5.76
CA SER A 22 -9.80 0.71 4.52
C SER A 22 -9.21 1.34 3.26
N ASP A 23 -9.20 2.67 3.16
CA ASP A 23 -8.67 3.38 2.00
C ASP A 23 -7.16 3.17 1.80
N MET A 24 -6.40 3.21 2.90
CA MET A 24 -4.96 2.92 2.86
C MET A 24 -4.70 1.50 2.35
N LEU A 25 -5.42 0.52 2.87
CA LEU A 25 -5.27 -0.89 2.49
C LEU A 25 -5.68 -1.12 1.03
N LEU A 26 -6.74 -0.44 0.57
CA LEU A 26 -7.18 -0.48 -0.82
C LEU A 26 -6.07 0.02 -1.76
N ARG A 27 -5.46 1.18 -1.45
CA ARG A 27 -4.33 1.72 -2.23
C ARG A 27 -3.12 0.78 -2.24
N ILE A 28 -2.79 0.16 -1.10
CA ILE A 28 -1.72 -0.85 -1.03
C ILE A 28 -2.04 -2.03 -1.95
N ALA A 29 -3.27 -2.53 -1.94
CA ALA A 29 -3.70 -3.63 -2.80
C ALA A 29 -3.65 -3.23 -4.29
N LEU A 30 -4.10 -2.03 -4.64
CA LEU A 30 -4.06 -1.49 -6.01
C LEU A 30 -2.63 -1.32 -6.56
N ASN A 31 -1.61 -1.21 -5.70
CA ASN A 31 -0.22 -1.30 -6.17
C ASN A 31 0.13 -2.69 -6.72
N ARG A 32 -0.66 -3.71 -6.45
CA ARG A 32 -0.44 -5.08 -6.94
C ARG A 32 -1.41 -5.47 -8.04
N VAL A 33 -2.68 -5.18 -7.85
CA VAL A 33 -3.75 -5.55 -8.78
C VAL A 33 -4.27 -4.33 -9.51
N LYS A 34 -4.75 -4.52 -10.75
CA LYS A 34 -5.26 -3.44 -11.60
C LYS A 34 -6.80 -3.40 -11.63
N SER A 35 -7.45 -3.95 -10.61
CA SER A 35 -8.90 -4.04 -10.48
C SER A 35 -9.31 -3.70 -9.06
N ILE A 36 -10.34 -2.85 -8.91
CA ILE A 36 -10.90 -2.47 -7.61
C ILE A 36 -11.44 -3.71 -6.91
N ALA A 37 -12.22 -4.54 -7.59
CA ALA A 37 -12.79 -5.76 -7.00
C ALA A 37 -11.72 -6.70 -6.44
N ALA A 38 -10.62 -6.92 -7.20
CA ALA A 38 -9.51 -7.72 -6.72
C ALA A 38 -8.76 -7.08 -5.53
N ALA A 39 -8.71 -5.75 -5.49
CA ALA A 39 -8.13 -5.03 -4.34
C ALA A 39 -9.02 -5.13 -3.10
N GLU A 40 -10.33 -5.04 -3.26
CA GLU A 40 -11.31 -5.24 -2.17
C GLU A 40 -11.23 -6.64 -1.58
N ASP A 41 -11.07 -7.68 -2.39
CA ASP A 41 -10.85 -9.06 -1.92
C ASP A 41 -9.60 -9.18 -1.03
N ILE A 42 -8.53 -8.48 -1.40
CA ILE A 42 -7.30 -8.42 -0.58
C ILE A 42 -7.57 -7.71 0.74
N VAL A 43 -8.26 -6.57 0.72
CA VAL A 43 -8.63 -5.79 1.92
C VAL A 43 -9.50 -6.63 2.84
N GLN A 44 -10.50 -7.31 2.31
CA GLN A 44 -11.34 -8.24 3.06
C GLN A 44 -10.48 -9.31 3.75
N SER A 45 -9.54 -9.92 3.03
CA SER A 45 -8.64 -10.94 3.58
C SER A 45 -7.73 -10.40 4.69
N VAL A 46 -7.35 -9.10 4.65
CA VAL A 46 -6.62 -8.43 5.76
C VAL A 46 -7.50 -8.37 7.00
N PHE A 47 -8.74 -7.92 6.86
CA PHE A 47 -9.68 -7.79 7.98
C PHE A 47 -10.13 -9.15 8.54
N GLU A 48 -10.31 -10.15 7.71
CA GLU A 48 -10.54 -11.53 8.16
C GLU A 48 -9.39 -12.03 9.05
N ARG A 49 -8.14 -11.76 8.66
CA ARG A 49 -6.98 -12.09 9.50
C ARG A 49 -6.94 -11.30 10.79
N LEU A 50 -7.32 -10.02 10.76
CA LEU A 50 -7.43 -9.19 11.98
C LEU A 50 -8.44 -9.79 12.95
N MET A 51 -9.64 -10.12 12.47
CA MET A 51 -10.73 -10.69 13.28
C MET A 51 -10.39 -12.06 13.83
N THR A 52 -9.72 -12.90 13.02
CA THR A 52 -9.36 -14.27 13.44
C THR A 52 -8.21 -14.28 14.43
N ARG A 53 -7.18 -13.45 14.23
CA ARG A 53 -5.96 -13.45 15.06
C ARG A 53 -6.07 -12.57 16.28
N ARG A 54 -6.90 -11.54 16.24
CA ARG A 54 -7.07 -10.52 17.28
C ARG A 54 -5.73 -10.10 17.92
N PRO A 55 -4.76 -9.58 17.12
CA PRO A 55 -3.44 -9.25 17.63
C PRO A 55 -3.52 -8.16 18.68
N ILE A 56 -2.56 -8.17 19.61
CA ILE A 56 -2.41 -7.11 20.61
C ILE A 56 -1.52 -6.03 20.01
N PHE A 57 -1.98 -4.80 19.99
CA PHE A 57 -1.22 -3.65 19.54
C PHE A 57 -0.77 -2.78 20.70
N GLU A 58 0.50 -2.40 20.73
CA GLU A 58 1.09 -1.54 21.73
C GLU A 58 0.80 -0.04 21.46
N SER A 59 0.64 0.28 20.17
CA SER A 59 0.37 1.64 19.68
C SER A 59 -0.38 1.64 18.37
N ARG A 60 -0.84 2.81 17.92
CA ARG A 60 -1.46 3.01 16.60
C ARG A 60 -0.47 2.77 15.46
N GLU A 61 0.79 3.09 15.65
CA GLU A 61 1.88 2.84 14.70
C GLU A 61 2.11 1.34 14.55
N HIS A 62 2.10 0.59 15.66
CA HIS A 62 2.22 -0.87 15.62
C HIS A 62 1.02 -1.50 14.89
N GLU A 63 -0.19 -1.03 15.17
CA GLU A 63 -1.44 -1.44 14.50
C GLU A 63 -1.34 -1.19 12.98
N LYS A 64 -1.01 0.03 12.58
CA LYS A 64 -0.83 0.42 11.18
C LYS A 64 0.24 -0.43 10.47
N ALA A 65 1.39 -0.61 11.11
CA ALA A 65 2.48 -1.42 10.58
C ALA A 65 2.09 -2.89 10.38
N TRP A 66 1.32 -3.46 11.29
CA TRP A 66 0.81 -4.83 11.15
C TRP A 66 -0.14 -4.98 9.97
N LEU A 67 -1.06 -4.02 9.79
CA LEU A 67 -2.00 -4.00 8.67
C LEU A 67 -1.26 -3.87 7.33
N ILE A 68 -0.31 -2.95 7.21
CA ILE A 68 0.52 -2.79 6.01
C ILE A 68 1.27 -4.08 5.68
N ARG A 69 1.97 -4.68 6.66
CA ARG A 69 2.69 -5.94 6.45
C ARG A 69 1.76 -7.07 6.02
N THR A 70 0.57 -7.13 6.60
CA THR A 70 -0.41 -8.17 6.26
C THR A 70 -0.90 -7.99 4.82
N ALA A 71 -1.23 -6.77 4.41
CA ALA A 71 -1.66 -6.45 3.06
C ALA A 71 -0.56 -6.74 2.03
N VAL A 72 0.66 -6.24 2.25
CA VAL A 72 1.82 -6.48 1.35
C VAL A 72 2.10 -7.98 1.23
N ASN A 73 2.10 -8.73 2.33
CA ASN A 73 2.34 -10.18 2.30
C ASN A 73 1.24 -10.93 1.52
N LEU A 74 -0.03 -10.52 1.65
CA LEU A 74 -1.12 -11.09 0.85
C LEU A 74 -0.89 -10.80 -0.63
N CYS A 75 -0.61 -9.55 -0.98
CA CYS A 75 -0.32 -9.13 -2.34
C CYS A 75 0.85 -9.90 -2.97
N LEU A 76 1.90 -10.17 -2.21
CA LEU A 76 3.08 -10.91 -2.68
C LEU A 76 2.84 -12.43 -2.77
N THR A 77 2.00 -12.98 -1.91
CA THR A 77 1.71 -14.44 -1.89
C THR A 77 0.78 -14.85 -3.02
N ASP A 78 -0.12 -13.96 -3.45
CA ASP A 78 -1.06 -14.22 -4.55
C ASP A 78 -0.37 -14.30 -5.93
N LEU A 79 0.87 -13.85 -6.04
CA LEU A 79 1.74 -14.05 -7.22
C LEU A 79 1.81 -15.53 -7.67
N ARG A 80 1.71 -16.47 -6.76
CA ARG A 80 1.80 -17.91 -7.08
C ARG A 80 0.52 -18.47 -7.72
N LYS A 81 -0.62 -17.79 -7.57
CA LYS A 81 -1.92 -18.24 -8.09
C LYS A 81 -2.30 -17.56 -9.41
N GLN A 82 -1.88 -16.31 -9.63
CA GLN A 82 -2.32 -15.49 -10.77
C GLN A 82 -1.37 -15.46 -11.98
N SER A 83 -0.29 -16.22 -12.01
CA SER A 83 0.58 -16.30 -13.21
C SER A 83 -0.12 -16.84 -14.49
N ARG A 84 -1.43 -17.06 -14.43
CA ARG A 84 -2.27 -17.59 -15.53
C ARG A 84 -3.22 -16.56 -16.16
N HIS A 85 -3.32 -15.36 -15.63
CA HIS A 85 -4.18 -14.31 -16.22
C HIS A 85 -3.30 -13.21 -16.78
N GLY A 86 -3.44 -12.98 -18.11
CA GLY A 86 -2.71 -11.95 -18.83
C GLY A 86 -2.85 -10.55 -18.21
N GLU A 87 -1.97 -9.62 -18.59
CA GLU A 87 -2.01 -8.23 -18.14
C GLU A 87 -3.36 -7.61 -18.53
N LEU A 88 -4.21 -7.41 -17.53
CA LEU A 88 -5.45 -6.66 -17.71
C LEU A 88 -5.12 -5.16 -17.77
N PRO A 89 -5.85 -4.38 -18.59
CA PRO A 89 -5.79 -2.93 -18.55
C PRO A 89 -6.06 -2.41 -17.14
N LEU A 90 -5.49 -1.25 -16.81
CA LEU A 90 -5.79 -0.58 -15.56
C LEU A 90 -7.27 -0.14 -15.57
N ASP A 91 -8.00 -0.47 -14.51
CA ASP A 91 -9.37 0.01 -14.32
C ASP A 91 -9.36 1.54 -14.15
N GLU A 92 -10.09 2.25 -15.02
CA GLU A 92 -10.16 3.72 -14.99
C GLU A 92 -10.75 4.26 -13.67
N ASN A 93 -11.53 3.45 -12.95
CA ASN A 93 -12.08 3.82 -11.65
C ASN A 93 -11.02 3.84 -10.53
N ILE A 94 -9.84 3.31 -10.76
CA ILE A 94 -8.75 3.31 -9.77
C ILE A 94 -8.35 4.75 -9.37
N ALA A 95 -8.47 5.71 -10.27
CA ALA A 95 -8.18 7.12 -9.97
C ALA A 95 -8.95 7.63 -8.74
N GLY A 96 -10.23 7.24 -8.59
CA GLY A 96 -11.05 7.61 -7.44
C GLY A 96 -10.50 7.13 -6.09
N ALA A 97 -9.78 6.03 -6.06
CA ALA A 97 -9.16 5.51 -4.84
C ALA A 97 -7.93 6.32 -4.38
N TYR A 98 -7.32 7.11 -5.28
CA TYR A 98 -6.17 7.95 -4.99
C TYR A 98 -6.51 9.44 -4.77
N GLY A 99 -7.79 9.79 -4.78
CA GLY A 99 -8.26 11.16 -4.53
C GLY A 99 -7.91 12.10 -5.68
N ASP A 100 -7.18 13.18 -5.38
CA ASP A 100 -6.86 14.24 -6.36
C ASP A 100 -5.70 13.90 -7.31
N GLU A 101 -5.12 12.70 -7.21
CA GLU A 101 -4.04 12.30 -8.13
C GLU A 101 -4.57 12.07 -9.54
N SER A 102 -3.82 12.54 -10.53
CA SER A 102 -4.21 12.32 -11.92
C SER A 102 -4.03 10.86 -12.35
N PHE A 103 -4.89 10.41 -13.25
CA PHE A 103 -4.81 9.05 -13.80
C PHE A 103 -3.44 8.76 -14.43
N GLU A 104 -2.81 9.75 -15.07
CA GLU A 104 -1.50 9.63 -15.68
C GLU A 104 -0.39 9.31 -14.67
N VAL A 105 -0.46 9.92 -13.48
CA VAL A 105 0.47 9.63 -12.39
C VAL A 105 0.29 8.21 -11.89
N ILE A 106 -0.95 7.79 -11.69
CA ILE A 106 -1.29 6.44 -11.23
C ILE A 106 -0.82 5.41 -12.27
N ASP A 107 -1.11 5.65 -13.55
CA ASP A 107 -0.69 4.78 -14.65
C ASP A 107 0.85 4.70 -14.74
N ALA A 108 1.55 5.83 -14.64
CA ALA A 108 3.00 5.86 -14.59
C ALA A 108 3.56 5.04 -13.42
N VAL A 109 3.00 5.17 -12.22
CA VAL A 109 3.37 4.36 -11.05
C VAL A 109 3.12 2.87 -11.31
N GLN A 110 2.04 2.51 -11.98
CA GLN A 110 1.71 1.13 -12.32
C GLN A 110 2.69 0.48 -13.31
N THR A 111 3.50 1.27 -14.02
CA THR A 111 4.59 0.74 -14.87
C THR A 111 5.83 0.33 -14.09
N LEU A 112 5.94 0.71 -12.81
CA LEU A 112 7.06 0.33 -11.95
C LEU A 112 6.95 -1.15 -11.55
N PRO A 113 8.08 -1.82 -11.23
CA PRO A 113 8.05 -3.09 -10.54
C PRO A 113 7.26 -2.99 -9.22
N VAL A 114 6.48 -4.02 -8.88
CA VAL A 114 5.59 -4.02 -7.70
C VAL A 114 6.30 -3.60 -6.41
N GLN A 115 7.53 -4.08 -6.18
CA GLN A 115 8.33 -3.72 -5.02
C GLN A 115 8.68 -2.22 -4.97
N ASP A 116 8.95 -1.62 -6.14
CA ASP A 116 9.27 -0.20 -6.24
C ASP A 116 8.00 0.64 -6.01
N ARG A 117 6.81 0.16 -6.45
CA ARG A 117 5.51 0.79 -6.16
C ARG A 117 5.23 0.86 -4.66
N TYR A 118 5.46 -0.22 -3.91
CA TYR A 118 5.29 -0.20 -2.45
C TYR A 118 6.24 0.80 -1.78
N ALA A 119 7.50 0.84 -2.19
CA ALA A 119 8.45 1.81 -1.63
C ALA A 119 8.01 3.25 -1.91
N VAL A 120 7.57 3.54 -3.14
CA VAL A 120 7.03 4.86 -3.54
C VAL A 120 5.79 5.21 -2.72
N TYR A 121 4.82 4.31 -2.63
CA TYR A 121 3.58 4.55 -1.89
C TYR A 121 3.85 4.83 -0.41
N LEU A 122 4.63 3.98 0.24
CA LEU A 122 4.95 4.13 1.67
C LEU A 122 5.75 5.41 1.96
N TYR A 123 6.62 5.82 1.04
CA TYR A 123 7.43 7.02 1.23
C TYR A 123 6.62 8.30 0.99
N TYR A 124 5.92 8.41 -0.14
CA TYR A 124 5.27 9.65 -0.56
C TYR A 124 3.86 9.85 -0.01
N TYR A 125 3.09 8.77 0.15
CA TYR A 125 1.72 8.85 0.64
C TYR A 125 1.61 8.59 2.14
N GLU A 126 2.34 7.61 2.65
CA GLU A 126 2.26 7.24 4.06
C GLU A 126 3.32 7.91 4.94
N GLY A 127 4.30 8.59 4.35
CA GLY A 127 5.32 9.38 5.05
C GLY A 127 6.37 8.56 5.81
N TYR A 128 6.54 7.27 5.49
CA TYR A 128 7.54 6.44 6.13
C TYR A 128 8.97 6.78 5.68
N GLY A 129 9.91 6.80 6.64
CA GLY A 129 11.34 6.88 6.33
C GLY A 129 11.87 5.58 5.69
N VAL A 130 13.01 5.68 5.00
CA VAL A 130 13.64 4.54 4.30
C VAL A 130 13.87 3.34 5.23
N LYS A 131 14.31 3.61 6.46
CA LYS A 131 14.53 2.59 7.50
C LYS A 131 13.24 1.86 7.85
N ASP A 132 12.16 2.60 8.07
CA ASP A 132 10.88 2.02 8.46
C ASP A 132 10.26 1.21 7.30
N ILE A 133 10.42 1.70 6.07
CA ILE A 133 10.02 0.96 4.86
C ILE A 133 10.80 -0.35 4.76
N GLY A 134 12.12 -0.32 5.04
CA GLY A 134 12.94 -1.53 5.08
C GLY A 134 12.41 -2.56 6.08
N GLN A 135 12.01 -2.12 7.27
CA GLN A 135 11.40 -2.99 8.28
C GLN A 135 10.02 -3.51 7.86
N LEU A 136 9.19 -2.67 7.23
CA LEU A 136 7.86 -3.04 6.75
C LEU A 136 7.92 -4.10 5.63
N LEU A 137 8.81 -3.89 4.66
CA LEU A 137 8.97 -4.75 3.49
C LEU A 137 9.96 -5.91 3.72
N LYS A 138 10.65 -5.95 4.86
CA LYS A 138 11.74 -6.89 5.18
C LYS A 138 12.88 -6.81 4.18
N GLU A 139 13.28 -5.61 3.82
CA GLU A 139 14.37 -5.32 2.89
C GLU A 139 15.45 -4.43 3.55
N PRO A 140 16.72 -4.55 3.15
CA PRO A 140 17.76 -3.63 3.60
C PRO A 140 17.46 -2.17 3.20
N GLU A 141 17.84 -1.20 4.02
CA GLU A 141 17.67 0.24 3.75
C GLU A 141 18.28 0.66 2.41
N GLY A 142 19.47 0.13 2.08
CA GLY A 142 20.12 0.38 0.79
C GLY A 142 19.31 -0.11 -0.41
N THR A 143 18.56 -1.21 -0.24
CA THR A 143 17.65 -1.72 -1.27
C THR A 143 16.47 -0.76 -1.45
N VAL A 144 15.85 -0.30 -0.37
CA VAL A 144 14.75 0.67 -0.40
C VAL A 144 15.21 1.98 -1.05
N SER A 145 16.38 2.51 -0.65
CA SER A 145 16.96 3.72 -1.24
C SER A 145 17.18 3.58 -2.74
N SER A 146 17.71 2.44 -3.18
CA SER A 146 17.95 2.15 -4.60
C SER A 146 16.64 2.04 -5.38
N ARG A 147 15.58 1.44 -4.79
CA ARG A 147 14.24 1.36 -5.38
C ARG A 147 13.64 2.74 -5.58
N LEU A 148 13.66 3.58 -4.54
CA LEU A 148 13.15 4.95 -4.61
C LEU A 148 13.91 5.79 -5.65
N SER A 149 15.24 5.64 -5.73
CA SER A 149 16.05 6.34 -6.72
C SER A 149 15.69 5.94 -8.16
N ARG A 150 15.59 4.63 -8.44
CA ARG A 150 15.18 4.12 -9.76
C ARG A 150 13.75 4.53 -10.11
N ALA A 151 12.84 4.41 -9.17
CA ALA A 151 11.44 4.79 -9.35
C ALA A 151 11.33 6.27 -9.71
N ARG A 152 11.99 7.17 -8.97
CA ARG A 152 12.02 8.61 -9.27
C ARG A 152 12.53 8.90 -10.67
N LYS A 153 13.65 8.29 -11.07
CA LYS A 153 14.22 8.49 -12.40
C LYS A 153 13.25 8.05 -13.50
N LYS A 154 12.60 6.89 -13.34
CA LYS A 154 11.65 6.37 -14.31
C LYS A 154 10.39 7.22 -14.40
N LEU A 155 9.80 7.58 -13.26
CA LEU A 155 8.62 8.44 -13.20
C LEU A 155 8.90 9.82 -13.80
N LYS A 156 10.05 10.42 -13.48
CA LYS A 156 10.47 11.69 -14.08
C LYS A 156 10.48 11.61 -15.61
N THR A 157 11.11 10.59 -16.17
CA THR A 157 11.17 10.40 -17.64
C THR A 157 9.79 10.25 -18.27
N LEU A 158 8.88 9.50 -17.64
CA LEU A 158 7.52 9.26 -18.15
C LEU A 158 6.66 10.53 -18.10
N LEU A 159 6.79 11.32 -17.05
CA LEU A 159 5.93 12.46 -16.79
C LEU A 159 6.45 13.75 -17.41
N GLU A 160 7.78 13.90 -17.63
CA GLU A 160 8.35 15.00 -18.40
C GLU A 160 8.14 14.87 -19.91
N GLY A 161 7.98 13.64 -20.42
CA GLY A 161 7.60 13.38 -21.81
C GLY A 161 6.14 13.68 -22.11
N GLY A 162 5.28 13.77 -21.09
CA GLY A 162 3.93 14.31 -21.16
C GLY A 162 3.90 15.69 -20.50
N ASN A 163 3.08 16.61 -20.98
CA ASN A 163 3.03 18.03 -20.60
C ASN A 163 2.68 18.32 -19.13
N HIS A 164 2.82 17.35 -18.20
CA HIS A 164 2.36 17.40 -16.80
C HIS A 164 3.49 17.42 -15.74
N GLY A 165 4.76 17.57 -16.15
CA GLY A 165 5.93 17.51 -15.26
C GLY A 165 6.01 18.56 -14.13
N ARG A 166 5.11 19.53 -14.06
CA ARG A 166 5.20 20.64 -13.08
C ARG A 166 4.65 20.30 -11.69
N GLN A 167 3.66 19.41 -11.56
CA GLN A 167 3.04 19.15 -10.26
C GLN A 167 3.81 18.13 -9.40
N ILE A 168 4.56 17.22 -10.02
CA ILE A 168 5.31 16.19 -9.30
C ILE A 168 6.65 16.69 -8.78
N GLN A 169 7.26 17.68 -9.46
CA GLN A 169 8.53 18.27 -8.99
C GLN A 169 8.41 18.94 -7.61
N GLN A 170 7.23 19.33 -7.17
CA GLN A 170 7.02 19.91 -5.82
C GLN A 170 6.91 18.86 -4.71
N ARG A 171 6.70 17.58 -5.04
CA ARG A 171 6.58 16.48 -4.08
C ARG A 171 7.72 15.44 -4.14
N LEU A 172 8.58 15.52 -5.15
CA LEU A 172 9.78 14.69 -5.32
C LEU A 172 11.03 15.43 -4.88
#